data_71825b0cbd64a348db6dd3766c8893a8
#
_entry.id   71825b0cbd64a348db6dd3766c8893a8
#
_cell.length_a   1.000
_cell.length_b   1.000
_cell.length_c   1.000
_cell.angle_alpha   90.00
_cell.angle_beta   90.00
_cell.angle_gamma   90.00
#
_symmetry.space_group_name_H-M   'P 1'
#
loop_
_entity.id
_entity.type
_entity.pdbx_description
1 polymer ?
#
loop_
_entity_poly.entity_id
_entity_poly.type
_entity_poly.pdbx_seq_one_letter_code
_entity_poly.pdbx_strand_id
1 'polypeptide(L)'
;TGVKPLLVDCRDDERENEFLVERIRAIVASGEVGLGDIGVFLPFARSVSGMIKRLGDHGIPGLNLEKYEGVPADKVKVGSYKRAKGLEFKVVILPRVKAGSVPKKQGKNQSDEEYAEQRGLAVNEFYVAMTRPRDQLIVTFGSDPSELLLEAMDAFDTVTPEDL
;
A
#
# COMPACT_ATOMS: atom_id res chain seq x y z
N THR A 1 -10.67 6.80 -16.06
CA THR A 1 -12.08 6.79 -15.65
C THR A 1 -12.41 5.57 -14.82
N GLY A 2 -11.83 5.44 -13.70
CA GLY A 2 -12.13 4.35 -12.80
C GLY A 2 -12.96 4.82 -11.63
N VAL A 3 -13.13 3.91 -10.69
CA VAL A 3 -13.72 4.21 -9.40
C VAL A 3 -12.78 5.19 -8.69
N LYS A 4 -13.34 6.19 -8.02
CA LYS A 4 -12.55 7.13 -7.24
C LYS A 4 -11.76 6.37 -6.17
N PRO A 5 -10.48 6.69 -5.96
CA PRO A 5 -9.67 5.98 -4.96
C PRO A 5 -10.26 6.10 -3.56
N LEU A 6 -10.12 5.06 -2.77
CA LEU A 6 -10.54 5.04 -1.37
C LEU A 6 -9.38 5.40 -0.45
N LEU A 7 -9.64 6.27 0.50
CA LEU A 7 -8.74 6.54 1.61
C LEU A 7 -9.44 6.03 2.88
N VAL A 8 -8.87 5.04 3.53
CA VAL A 8 -9.50 4.37 4.66
C VAL A 8 -8.79 4.76 5.96
N ASP A 9 -9.52 5.46 6.82
CA ASP A 9 -9.06 5.79 8.17
C ASP A 9 -9.42 4.64 9.09
N CYS A 10 -8.43 3.83 9.44
CA CYS A 10 -8.62 2.65 10.29
C CYS A 10 -8.50 2.98 11.79
N ARG A 11 -8.07 4.21 12.13
CA ARG A 11 -7.95 4.74 13.50
C ARG A 11 -6.81 4.18 14.32
N ASP A 12 -6.45 2.91 14.16
CA ASP A 12 -5.27 2.32 14.79
C ASP A 12 -4.63 1.26 13.89
N ASP A 13 -3.38 0.93 14.19
CA ASP A 13 -2.58 0.03 13.36
C ASP A 13 -3.11 -1.40 13.35
N GLU A 14 -3.67 -1.85 14.46
CA GLU A 14 -4.22 -3.20 14.54
C GLU A 14 -5.48 -3.32 13.68
N ARG A 15 -6.35 -2.32 13.75
CA ARG A 15 -7.54 -2.28 12.92
C ARG A 15 -7.20 -2.20 11.43
N GLU A 16 -6.13 -1.48 11.09
CA GLU A 16 -5.63 -1.43 9.72
C GLU A 16 -5.24 -2.83 9.23
N ASN A 17 -4.52 -3.58 10.05
CA ASN A 17 -4.13 -4.94 9.72
C ASN A 17 -5.34 -5.86 9.52
N GLU A 18 -6.34 -5.76 10.37
CA GLU A 18 -7.59 -6.51 10.23
C GLU A 18 -8.33 -6.15 8.96
N PHE A 19 -8.41 -4.85 8.68
CA PHE A 19 -9.06 -4.34 7.47
C PHE A 19 -8.43 -4.90 6.20
N LEU A 20 -7.11 -4.96 6.14
CA LEU A 20 -6.41 -5.50 4.97
C LEU A 20 -6.86 -6.92 4.65
N VAL A 21 -6.92 -7.78 5.66
CA VAL A 21 -7.36 -9.17 5.50
C VAL A 21 -8.81 -9.22 5.04
N GLU A 22 -9.69 -8.50 5.73
CA GLU A 22 -11.12 -8.45 5.40
C GLU A 22 -11.35 -7.95 3.98
N ARG A 23 -10.63 -6.91 3.59
CA ARG A 23 -10.82 -6.29 2.28
C ARG A 23 -10.33 -7.17 1.14
N ILE A 24 -9.17 -7.78 1.29
CA ILE A 24 -8.65 -8.71 0.28
C ILE A 24 -9.63 -9.88 0.09
N ARG A 25 -10.14 -10.44 1.19
CA ARG A 25 -11.14 -11.52 1.11
C ARG A 25 -12.40 -11.07 0.39
N ALA A 26 -12.89 -9.87 0.70
CA ALA A 26 -14.09 -9.33 0.06
C ALA A 26 -13.89 -9.10 -1.44
N ILE A 27 -12.75 -8.57 -1.83
CA ILE A 27 -12.40 -8.33 -3.24
C ILE A 27 -12.38 -9.65 -4.01
N VAL A 28 -11.71 -10.65 -3.47
CA VAL A 28 -11.59 -11.96 -4.13
C VAL A 28 -12.92 -12.69 -4.16
N ALA A 29 -13.75 -12.54 -3.12
CA ALA A 29 -15.08 -13.15 -3.06
C ALA A 29 -16.03 -12.63 -4.14
N SER A 30 -15.77 -11.44 -4.70
CA SER A 30 -16.58 -10.89 -5.80
C SER A 30 -16.49 -11.75 -7.06
N GLY A 31 -15.41 -12.54 -7.21
CA GLY A 31 -15.19 -13.40 -8.36
C GLY A 31 -14.55 -12.72 -9.57
N GLU A 32 -14.43 -11.41 -9.55
CA GLU A 32 -13.87 -10.64 -10.68
C GLU A 32 -12.37 -10.40 -10.56
N VAL A 33 -11.83 -10.51 -9.35
CA VAL A 33 -10.43 -10.23 -9.03
C VAL A 33 -9.83 -11.44 -8.32
N GLY A 34 -8.74 -11.98 -8.88
CA GLY A 34 -8.01 -13.06 -8.24
C GLY A 34 -6.92 -12.51 -7.34
N LEU A 35 -6.34 -13.37 -6.49
CA LEU A 35 -5.25 -12.98 -5.61
C LEU A 35 -4.08 -12.35 -6.40
N GLY A 36 -3.75 -12.94 -7.54
CA GLY A 36 -2.65 -12.44 -8.39
C GLY A 36 -2.89 -11.08 -9.01
N ASP A 37 -4.13 -10.58 -8.99
CA ASP A 37 -4.50 -9.28 -9.51
C ASP A 37 -4.35 -8.15 -8.47
N ILE A 38 -3.92 -8.49 -7.25
CA ILE A 38 -3.81 -7.55 -6.14
C ILE A 38 -2.34 -7.30 -5.81
N GLY A 39 -1.95 -6.03 -5.78
CA GLY A 39 -0.65 -5.60 -5.29
C GLY A 39 -0.78 -4.85 -3.96
N VAL A 40 0.06 -5.19 -3.00
CA VAL A 40 0.17 -4.50 -1.71
C VAL A 40 1.57 -3.92 -1.62
N PHE A 41 1.67 -2.60 -1.54
CA PHE A 41 2.95 -1.92 -1.52
C PHE A 41 3.14 -1.13 -0.24
N LEU A 42 4.32 -1.29 0.35
CA LEU A 42 4.68 -0.75 1.65
C LEU A 42 5.79 0.29 1.54
N PRO A 43 5.86 1.24 2.47
CA PRO A 43 6.93 2.25 2.46
C PRO A 43 8.34 1.67 2.57
N PHE A 44 8.50 0.53 3.26
CA PHE A 44 9.81 -0.03 3.56
C PHE A 44 9.92 -1.49 3.15
N ALA A 45 11.01 -1.84 2.48
CA ALA A 45 11.30 -3.24 2.09
C ALA A 45 11.33 -4.18 3.29
N ARG A 46 11.84 -3.70 4.43
CA ARG A 46 11.92 -4.51 5.66
C ARG A 46 10.56 -4.93 6.22
N SER A 47 9.49 -4.27 5.82
CA SER A 47 8.13 -4.59 6.29
C SER A 47 7.43 -5.66 5.45
N VAL A 48 8.00 -6.00 4.29
CA VAL A 48 7.34 -6.90 3.32
C VAL A 48 7.17 -8.31 3.88
N SER A 49 8.21 -8.88 4.46
CA SER A 49 8.14 -10.25 5.00
C SER A 49 7.11 -10.37 6.12
N GLY A 50 7.03 -9.36 7.00
CA GLY A 50 6.03 -9.34 8.08
C GLY A 50 4.61 -9.27 7.55
N MET A 51 4.39 -8.50 6.51
CA MET A 51 3.07 -8.41 5.87
C MET A 51 2.67 -9.75 5.25
N ILE A 52 3.59 -10.40 4.54
CA ILE A 52 3.34 -11.71 3.92
C ILE A 52 2.99 -12.74 5.00
N LYS A 53 3.73 -12.74 6.11
CA LYS A 53 3.45 -13.64 7.22
C LYS A 53 2.05 -13.39 7.79
N ARG A 54 1.69 -12.13 7.99
CA ARG A 54 0.35 -11.76 8.49
C ARG A 54 -0.75 -12.24 7.57
N LEU A 55 -0.61 -12.02 6.27
CA LEU A 55 -1.59 -12.49 5.30
C LEU A 55 -1.66 -14.01 5.30
N GLY A 56 -0.51 -14.68 5.36
CA GLY A 56 -0.42 -16.14 5.41
C GLY A 56 -1.09 -16.74 6.65
N ASP A 57 -0.99 -16.09 7.79
CA ASP A 57 -1.64 -16.52 9.03
C ASP A 57 -3.17 -16.51 8.90
N HIS A 58 -3.69 -15.76 7.94
CA HIS A 58 -5.13 -15.68 7.65
C HIS A 58 -5.51 -16.40 6.36
N GLY A 59 -4.64 -17.26 5.85
CA GLY A 59 -4.92 -18.08 4.68
C GLY A 59 -4.78 -17.35 3.34
N ILE A 60 -4.16 -16.19 3.31
CA ILE A 60 -3.93 -15.41 2.09
C ILE A 60 -2.46 -15.57 1.69
N PRO A 61 -2.17 -16.31 0.60
CA PRO A 61 -0.78 -16.48 0.17
C PRO A 61 -0.24 -15.20 -0.47
N GLY A 62 0.97 -14.81 -0.07
CA GLY A 62 1.66 -13.63 -0.58
C GLY A 62 2.95 -13.98 -1.28
N LEU A 63 3.27 -13.25 -2.34
CA LEU A 63 4.53 -13.35 -3.08
C LEU A 63 5.38 -12.11 -2.79
N ASN A 64 6.62 -12.34 -2.38
CA ASN A 64 7.54 -11.26 -2.02
C ASN A 64 8.22 -10.69 -3.28
N LEU A 65 7.82 -9.48 -3.68
CA LEU A 65 8.39 -8.82 -4.86
C LEU A 65 9.85 -8.39 -4.67
N GLU A 66 10.33 -8.28 -3.43
CA GLU A 66 11.74 -7.99 -3.17
C GLU A 66 12.64 -9.15 -3.59
N LYS A 67 12.06 -10.36 -3.70
CA LYS A 67 12.76 -11.58 -4.10
C LYS A 67 12.09 -12.23 -5.31
N TYR A 68 11.33 -11.46 -6.08
CA TYR A 68 10.54 -12.00 -7.18
C TYR A 68 11.43 -12.44 -8.34
N GLU A 69 11.24 -13.67 -8.79
CA GLU A 69 12.04 -14.27 -9.86
C GLU A 69 11.29 -14.38 -11.20
N GLY A 70 10.20 -13.65 -11.36
CA GLY A 70 9.47 -13.60 -12.62
C GLY A 70 8.48 -14.72 -12.88
N VAL A 71 8.22 -15.59 -11.91
CA VAL A 71 7.26 -16.68 -12.06
C VAL A 71 5.86 -16.20 -11.69
N PRO A 72 4.87 -16.27 -12.63
CA PRO A 72 3.49 -15.92 -12.30
C PRO A 72 2.95 -16.84 -11.21
N ALA A 73 2.20 -16.27 -10.26
CA ALA A 73 1.60 -17.03 -9.18
C ALA A 73 0.27 -16.42 -8.78
N ASP A 74 -0.68 -17.27 -8.39
CA ASP A 74 -1.97 -16.82 -7.86
C ASP A 74 -1.82 -16.49 -6.38
N LYS A 75 -1.08 -15.42 -6.13
CA LYS A 75 -0.77 -14.90 -4.80
C LYS A 75 -0.83 -13.39 -4.83
N VAL A 76 -1.18 -12.78 -3.71
CA VAL A 76 -1.09 -11.33 -3.56
C VAL A 76 0.38 -10.94 -3.66
N LYS A 77 0.68 -9.97 -4.53
CA LYS A 77 2.06 -9.49 -4.68
C LYS A 77 2.32 -8.42 -3.63
N VAL A 78 3.37 -8.60 -2.85
CA VAL A 78 3.73 -7.67 -1.76
C VAL A 78 5.15 -7.18 -1.96
N GLY A 79 5.33 -5.87 -1.97
CA GLY A 79 6.64 -5.26 -2.16
C GLY A 79 6.73 -3.85 -1.59
N SER A 80 7.93 -3.27 -1.66
CA SER A 80 8.10 -1.85 -1.37
C SER A 80 7.70 -1.02 -2.59
N TYR A 81 7.51 0.29 -2.41
CA TYR A 81 7.09 1.17 -3.51
C TYR A 81 8.00 1.07 -4.73
N LYS A 82 9.30 0.89 -4.55
CA LYS A 82 10.26 0.74 -5.66
C LYS A 82 9.89 -0.41 -6.60
N ARG A 83 9.30 -1.47 -6.05
CA ARG A 83 8.96 -2.67 -6.81
C ARG A 83 7.70 -2.53 -7.65
N ALA A 84 6.96 -1.44 -7.44
CA ALA A 84 5.73 -1.18 -8.20
C ALA A 84 6.01 -0.73 -9.64
N LYS A 85 7.17 -0.12 -9.88
CA LYS A 85 7.52 0.43 -11.18
C LYS A 85 7.48 -0.64 -12.28
N GLY A 86 6.76 -0.34 -13.36
CA GLY A 86 6.63 -1.25 -14.50
C GLY A 86 5.63 -2.38 -14.31
N LEU A 87 5.00 -2.48 -13.15
CA LEU A 87 3.97 -3.48 -12.87
C LEU A 87 2.59 -2.84 -12.94
N GLU A 88 1.59 -3.67 -13.19
CA GLU A 88 0.19 -3.23 -13.27
C GLU A 88 -0.69 -4.26 -12.58
N PHE A 89 -1.69 -3.80 -11.84
CA PHE A 89 -2.61 -4.65 -11.09
C PHE A 89 -4.03 -4.16 -11.26
N LYS A 90 -5.01 -5.04 -11.10
CA LYS A 90 -6.41 -4.60 -11.06
C LYS A 90 -6.66 -3.76 -9.82
N VAL A 91 -6.15 -4.21 -8.68
CA VAL A 91 -6.31 -3.51 -7.39
C VAL A 91 -4.94 -3.31 -6.76
N VAL A 92 -4.68 -2.10 -6.28
CA VAL A 92 -3.48 -1.80 -5.48
C VAL A 92 -3.93 -1.29 -4.12
N ILE A 93 -3.32 -1.83 -3.07
CA ILE A 93 -3.53 -1.40 -1.69
C ILE A 93 -2.22 -0.84 -1.16
N LEU A 94 -2.26 0.37 -0.64
CA LEU A 94 -1.11 1.03 -0.03
C LEU A 94 -1.40 1.25 1.46
N PRO A 95 -1.03 0.28 2.31
CA PRO A 95 -1.24 0.44 3.75
C PRO A 95 -0.10 1.25 4.39
N ARG A 96 -0.33 1.68 5.63
CA ARG A 96 0.66 2.37 6.46
C ARG A 96 1.13 3.69 5.88
N VAL A 97 0.23 4.40 5.18
CA VAL A 97 0.55 5.72 4.61
C VAL A 97 0.33 6.75 5.70
N LYS A 98 1.27 6.81 6.64
CA LYS A 98 1.18 7.61 7.85
C LYS A 98 2.34 8.58 8.01
N ALA A 99 2.13 9.57 8.85
CA ALA A 99 3.15 10.55 9.20
C ALA A 99 4.40 9.85 9.75
N GLY A 100 5.56 10.30 9.30
CA GLY A 100 6.85 9.73 9.72
C GLY A 100 7.28 8.49 8.96
N SER A 101 6.40 7.92 8.13
CA SER A 101 6.71 6.78 7.27
C SER A 101 6.67 7.17 5.79
N VAL A 102 5.75 8.03 5.41
CA VAL A 102 5.60 8.50 4.02
C VAL A 102 5.42 10.03 4.04
N PRO A 103 6.44 10.81 3.78
CA PRO A 103 7.85 10.44 3.71
C PRO A 103 8.45 10.13 5.08
N LYS A 104 9.59 9.43 5.09
CA LYS A 104 10.34 9.13 6.30
C LYS A 104 10.87 10.43 6.93
N LYS A 105 10.97 10.45 8.25
CA LYS A 105 11.54 11.59 8.97
C LYS A 105 13.04 11.74 8.70
N GLN A 106 13.52 12.98 8.77
CA GLN A 106 14.95 13.26 8.66
C GLN A 106 15.72 12.59 9.80
N GLY A 107 16.84 11.95 9.46
CA GLY A 107 17.72 11.33 10.45
C GLY A 107 18.53 12.36 11.22
N LYS A 108 18.97 12.01 12.44
CA LYS A 108 19.70 12.92 13.33
C LYS A 108 20.97 13.46 12.71
N ASN A 109 21.69 12.64 11.94
CA ASN A 109 22.98 13.00 11.33
C ASN A 109 22.85 13.26 9.82
N GLN A 110 21.63 13.35 9.32
CA GLN A 110 21.38 13.58 7.91
C GLN A 110 21.31 15.08 7.62
N SER A 111 22.03 15.55 6.60
CA SER A 111 21.97 16.95 6.21
C SER A 111 20.60 17.25 5.57
N ASP A 112 20.26 18.55 5.53
CA ASP A 112 19.01 18.99 4.90
C ASP A 112 19.00 18.66 3.40
N GLU A 113 20.16 18.78 2.72
CA GLU A 113 20.28 18.43 1.31
C GLU A 113 20.04 16.96 1.05
N GLU A 114 20.68 16.09 1.86
CA GLU A 114 20.52 14.64 1.76
C GLU A 114 19.06 14.25 2.01
N TYR A 115 18.44 14.87 3.02
CA TYR A 115 17.05 14.59 3.33
C TYR A 115 16.11 15.03 2.21
N ALA A 116 16.31 16.21 1.65
CA ALA A 116 15.50 16.72 0.55
C ALA A 116 15.54 15.78 -0.66
N GLU A 117 16.72 15.27 -1.00
CA GLU A 117 16.91 14.32 -2.09
C GLU A 117 16.20 12.99 -1.81
N GLN A 118 16.41 12.45 -0.62
CA GLN A 118 15.77 11.20 -0.19
C GLN A 118 14.24 11.35 -0.16
N ARG A 119 13.75 12.46 0.36
CA ARG A 119 12.31 12.74 0.43
C ARG A 119 11.70 12.82 -0.98
N GLY A 120 12.37 13.51 -1.89
CA GLY A 120 11.90 13.64 -3.28
C GLY A 120 11.79 12.27 -3.95
N LEU A 121 12.77 11.39 -3.75
CA LEU A 121 12.76 10.04 -4.30
C LEU A 121 11.59 9.22 -3.70
N ALA A 122 11.42 9.28 -2.38
CA ALA A 122 10.35 8.54 -1.70
C ALA A 122 8.96 9.01 -2.16
N VAL A 123 8.78 10.31 -2.34
CA VAL A 123 7.52 10.88 -2.83
C VAL A 123 7.24 10.39 -4.25
N ASN A 124 8.24 10.41 -5.13
CA ASN A 124 8.09 9.91 -6.50
C ASN A 124 7.72 8.43 -6.53
N GLU A 125 8.37 7.61 -5.71
CA GLU A 125 8.08 6.18 -5.63
C GLU A 125 6.64 5.93 -5.16
N PHE A 126 6.18 6.70 -4.18
CA PHE A 126 4.79 6.62 -3.71
C PHE A 126 3.80 6.97 -4.81
N TYR A 127 4.04 8.06 -5.55
CA TYR A 127 3.15 8.45 -6.64
C TYR A 127 3.15 7.43 -7.77
N VAL A 128 4.29 6.82 -8.08
CA VAL A 128 4.34 5.73 -9.07
C VAL A 128 3.47 4.57 -8.60
N ALA A 129 3.57 4.18 -7.32
CA ALA A 129 2.73 3.10 -6.78
C ALA A 129 1.24 3.41 -6.89
N MET A 130 0.84 4.66 -6.64
CA MET A 130 -0.56 5.09 -6.77
C MET A 130 -1.11 5.01 -8.19
N THR A 131 -0.24 4.99 -9.20
CA THR A 131 -0.66 4.93 -10.61
C THR A 131 -0.68 3.53 -11.19
N ARG A 132 -0.40 2.50 -10.38
CA ARG A 132 -0.33 1.11 -10.86
C ARG A 132 -1.67 0.38 -10.96
N PRO A 133 -2.74 0.77 -10.24
CA PRO A 133 -4.01 0.04 -10.38
C PRO A 133 -4.73 0.40 -11.68
N ARG A 134 -5.34 -0.61 -12.31
CA ARG A 134 -6.23 -0.38 -13.46
C ARG A 134 -7.63 -0.04 -13.01
N ASP A 135 -8.10 -0.66 -11.93
CA ASP A 135 -9.49 -0.59 -11.52
C ASP A 135 -9.69 0.15 -10.19
N GLN A 136 -8.90 -0.13 -9.17
CA GLN A 136 -9.09 0.48 -7.87
C GLN A 136 -7.81 0.69 -7.09
N LEU A 137 -7.69 1.86 -6.47
CA LEU A 137 -6.64 2.19 -5.50
C LEU A 137 -7.28 2.31 -4.12
N ILE A 138 -6.69 1.64 -3.13
CA ILE A 138 -7.10 1.71 -1.73
C ILE A 138 -5.87 2.12 -0.92
N VAL A 139 -5.94 3.27 -0.26
CA VAL A 139 -4.88 3.76 0.61
C VAL A 139 -5.38 3.70 2.04
N THR A 140 -4.58 3.15 2.96
CA THR A 140 -4.99 3.05 4.36
C THR A 140 -3.95 3.64 5.31
N PHE A 141 -4.42 4.06 6.46
CA PHE A 141 -3.56 4.44 7.58
C PHE A 141 -4.25 4.07 8.89
N GLY A 142 -3.46 3.74 9.90
CA GLY A 142 -4.00 3.39 11.23
C GLY A 142 -4.16 4.62 12.12
N SER A 143 -3.16 5.48 12.14
CA SER A 143 -3.16 6.71 12.93
C SER A 143 -2.37 7.77 12.15
N ASP A 144 -2.60 9.03 12.41
CA ASP A 144 -1.90 10.18 11.82
C ASP A 144 -1.55 10.00 10.33
N PRO A 145 -2.42 10.43 9.42
CA PRO A 145 -2.15 10.25 7.99
C PRO A 145 -0.90 11.01 7.54
N SER A 146 -0.26 10.47 6.48
CA SER A 146 0.85 11.15 5.81
C SER A 146 0.46 12.57 5.39
N GLU A 147 1.39 13.51 5.47
CA GLU A 147 1.19 14.86 4.95
C GLU A 147 0.84 14.87 3.46
N LEU A 148 1.31 13.88 2.70
CA LEU A 148 1.00 13.74 1.28
C LEU A 148 -0.49 13.48 1.05
N LEU A 149 -1.13 12.73 1.96
CA LEU A 149 -2.57 12.48 1.89
C LEU A 149 -3.37 13.73 2.24
N LEU A 150 -2.92 14.51 3.22
CA LEU A 150 -3.60 15.74 3.61
C LEU A 150 -3.68 16.72 2.45
N GLU A 151 -2.64 16.77 1.62
CA GLU A 151 -2.61 17.63 0.45
C GLU A 151 -3.52 17.14 -0.68
N ALA A 152 -3.85 15.86 -0.71
CA ALA A 152 -4.58 15.22 -1.79
C ALA A 152 -5.94 14.65 -1.39
N MET A 153 -6.46 15.05 -0.23
CA MET A 153 -7.72 14.48 0.32
C MET A 153 -8.89 14.53 -0.65
N ASP A 154 -8.99 15.60 -1.44
CA ASP A 154 -10.09 15.78 -2.39
C ASP A 154 -10.09 14.75 -3.52
N ALA A 155 -8.95 14.10 -3.77
CA ALA A 155 -8.83 13.08 -4.80
C ALA A 155 -9.39 11.73 -4.36
N PHE A 156 -9.71 11.57 -3.07
CA PHE A 156 -10.15 10.31 -2.47
C PHE A 156 -11.57 10.40 -1.93
N ASP A 157 -12.24 9.25 -1.91
CA ASP A 157 -13.40 9.05 -1.05
C ASP A 157 -12.87 8.56 0.29
N THR A 158 -13.01 9.38 1.32
CA THR A 158 -12.52 9.04 2.67
C THR A 158 -13.60 8.30 3.44
N VAL A 159 -13.26 7.11 3.90
CA VAL A 159 -14.20 6.20 4.58
C VAL A 159 -13.53 5.58 5.80
N THR A 160 -14.33 4.88 6.62
CA THR A 160 -13.83 4.02 7.69
C THR A 160 -14.06 2.57 7.28
N PRO A 161 -13.41 1.57 7.93
CA PRO A 161 -13.66 0.16 7.61
C PRO A 161 -15.13 -0.23 7.70
N GLU A 162 -15.88 0.35 8.62
CA GLU A 162 -17.29 0.06 8.85
C GLU A 162 -18.20 0.57 7.72
N ASP A 163 -17.70 1.48 6.90
CA ASP A 163 -18.46 2.02 5.75
C ASP A 163 -18.42 1.09 4.52
N LEU A 164 -17.61 0.03 4.58
CA LEU A 164 -17.38 -0.87 3.44
C LEU A 164 -17.93 -2.32 3.65
#